data_76d70023066d68c5d4733f03db725178
#
_entry.id   76d70023066d68c5d4733f03db725178
#
_cell.length_a   1.000
_cell.length_b   1.000
_cell.length_c   1.000
_cell.angle_alpha   90.00
_cell.angle_beta   90.00
_cell.angle_gamma   90.00
#
_symmetry.space_group_name_H-M   'P 1'
#
loop_
_entity.id
_entity.type
_entity.pdbx_description
1 polymer ?
#
loop_
_entity_poly.entity_id
_entity_poly.type
_entity_poly.pdbx_seq_one_letter_code
_entity_poly.pdbx_strand_id
1 'polypeptide(L)'
;MNVDVVTDFAIVSGKGERKTYICNQIFKIMRAIFASMLVVACMAANAQPDKWSSKKYFTVMSYNVENLFDTLNTNGKNDEGFTPAGKKEWTSERYQTKLSHLAEVIAALNPEKGQYPDIVAIEEAENISVLRDLAAQKAISEVGYQCILEEGPDPRGIDCGLLYNSKTFKYISHRAIQVKLRPSGQTTRDILYVKGMVDKETLHIFVNHWPSRVSGKEKTENKRAQCADRLKEITDSIIKAEPQCNILIMGDMNDEPDDESVLNILQAKSTTQYSKLNNIMYLLQQKNKGQFGSGTYYYKGEYSMLDNLIVSNPLLTRTSGFRLYEPTGYIFAPDFISFKENNGDIAPSRSYSGKYYGGYSDHYPVYMIFYKK
;
A
#
# COMPACT_ATOMS: atom_id res chain seq x y z
N MET A 1 21.18 -27.66 21.03
CA MET A 1 22.52 -27.93 21.60
C MET A 1 22.30 -28.64 22.93
N ASN A 2 22.53 -29.94 22.93
CA ASN A 2 22.45 -30.76 24.12
C ASN A 2 23.66 -30.45 25.02
N VAL A 3 23.39 -30.18 26.28
CA VAL A 3 24.43 -30.07 27.31
C VAL A 3 24.39 -31.37 28.11
N ASP A 4 25.34 -32.26 27.84
CA ASP A 4 25.56 -33.45 28.64
C ASP A 4 26.14 -33.06 30.00
N VAL A 5 25.43 -33.44 31.03
CA VAL A 5 25.89 -33.32 32.41
C VAL A 5 26.67 -34.59 32.77
N VAL A 6 27.98 -34.49 32.73
CA VAL A 6 28.86 -35.54 33.26
C VAL A 6 28.96 -35.36 34.77
N THR A 7 28.48 -36.36 35.50
CA THR A 7 28.64 -36.47 36.97
C THR A 7 29.90 -37.26 37.27
N ASP A 8 31.00 -36.57 37.56
CA ASP A 8 32.17 -37.21 38.19
C ASP A 8 32.13 -37.00 39.68
N PHE A 9 31.88 -38.06 40.42
CA PHE A 9 32.03 -38.15 41.87
C PHE A 9 33.46 -38.47 42.23
N ALA A 10 34.25 -37.48 42.59
CA ALA A 10 35.51 -37.66 43.29
C ALA A 10 35.27 -37.38 44.77
N ILE A 11 35.49 -38.40 45.60
CA ILE A 11 35.46 -38.31 47.07
C ILE A 11 36.76 -37.65 47.51
N VAL A 12 36.72 -36.40 47.99
CA VAL A 12 37.83 -35.74 48.67
C VAL A 12 37.37 -35.32 50.06
N SER A 13 38.09 -35.76 51.03
CA SER A 13 37.90 -35.53 52.47
C SER A 13 38.25 -34.08 52.84
N GLY A 14 37.24 -33.28 53.23
CA GLY A 14 37.47 -31.90 53.72
C GLY A 14 36.19 -31.08 53.81
N LYS A 15 35.54 -31.09 54.99
CA LYS A 15 34.29 -30.35 55.24
C LYS A 15 34.38 -28.83 55.02
N GLY A 16 35.56 -28.25 54.90
CA GLY A 16 35.77 -26.81 54.72
C GLY A 16 35.79 -26.40 53.26
N GLU A 17 36.45 -27.16 52.36
CA GLU A 17 36.62 -26.81 50.94
C GLU A 17 35.31 -26.93 50.16
N ARG A 18 34.42 -27.86 50.52
CA ARG A 18 33.10 -28.00 49.85
C ARG A 18 32.20 -26.76 50.02
N LYS A 19 32.22 -26.16 51.21
CA LYS A 19 31.41 -24.96 51.49
C LYS A 19 31.89 -23.75 50.65
N THR A 20 33.20 -23.60 50.50
CA THR A 20 33.80 -22.51 49.71
C THR A 20 33.57 -22.69 48.22
N TYR A 21 33.65 -23.96 47.71
CA TYR A 21 33.41 -24.25 46.28
C TYR A 21 31.93 -24.03 45.88
N ILE A 22 30.97 -24.48 46.69
CA ILE A 22 29.54 -24.28 46.47
C ILE A 22 29.20 -22.79 46.54
N CYS A 23 29.77 -22.06 47.48
CA CYS A 23 29.55 -20.64 47.62
C CYS A 23 30.09 -19.86 46.38
N ASN A 24 31.24 -20.24 45.86
CA ASN A 24 31.80 -19.62 44.64
C ASN A 24 31.00 -19.96 43.38
N GLN A 25 30.46 -21.16 43.25
CA GLN A 25 29.56 -21.54 42.16
C GLN A 25 28.23 -20.79 42.20
N ILE A 26 27.61 -20.67 43.34
CA ILE A 26 26.40 -19.89 43.58
C ILE A 26 26.64 -18.41 43.24
N PHE A 27 27.78 -17.86 43.63
CA PHE A 27 28.16 -16.47 43.33
C PHE A 27 28.38 -16.22 41.83
N LYS A 28 28.95 -17.19 41.12
CA LYS A 28 29.11 -17.14 39.65
C LYS A 28 27.75 -17.21 38.93
N ILE A 29 26.85 -18.08 39.36
CA ILE A 29 25.50 -18.21 38.80
C ILE A 29 24.67 -16.94 39.09
N MET A 30 24.73 -16.39 40.30
CA MET A 30 24.06 -15.13 40.61
C MET A 30 24.61 -13.96 39.82
N ARG A 31 25.94 -13.86 39.55
CA ARG A 31 26.52 -12.83 38.68
C ARG A 31 26.07 -12.98 37.23
N ALA A 32 25.96 -14.21 36.73
CA ALA A 32 25.46 -14.48 35.37
C ALA A 32 23.97 -14.09 35.22
N ILE A 33 23.16 -14.40 36.22
CA ILE A 33 21.73 -14.02 36.28
C ILE A 33 21.57 -12.50 36.38
N PHE A 34 22.38 -11.82 37.22
CA PHE A 34 22.36 -10.37 37.33
C PHE A 34 22.85 -9.67 36.06
N ALA A 35 23.85 -10.20 35.39
CA ALA A 35 24.33 -9.70 34.09
C ALA A 35 23.28 -9.88 32.98
N SER A 36 22.57 -11.02 32.93
CA SER A 36 21.50 -11.23 31.98
C SER A 36 20.26 -10.36 32.27
N MET A 37 19.91 -10.14 33.54
CA MET A 37 18.84 -9.19 33.90
C MET A 37 19.21 -7.73 33.58
N LEU A 38 20.47 -7.32 33.70
CA LEU A 38 20.93 -6.00 33.35
C LEU A 38 20.87 -5.78 31.83
N VAL A 39 21.22 -6.80 31.02
CA VAL A 39 21.13 -6.75 29.56
C VAL A 39 19.68 -6.65 29.10
N VAL A 40 18.76 -7.41 29.72
CA VAL A 40 17.32 -7.32 29.43
C VAL A 40 16.75 -5.97 29.86
N ALA A 41 17.18 -5.43 30.99
CA ALA A 41 16.76 -4.09 31.45
C ALA A 41 17.32 -2.97 30.56
N CYS A 42 18.56 -3.08 30.04
CA CYS A 42 19.13 -2.14 29.08
C CYS A 42 18.45 -2.20 27.69
N MET A 43 17.96 -3.37 27.26
CA MET A 43 17.18 -3.48 26.03
C MET A 43 15.75 -2.90 26.17
N ALA A 44 15.18 -2.93 27.37
CA ALA A 44 13.87 -2.33 27.64
C ALA A 44 13.94 -0.81 27.85
N ALA A 45 15.10 -0.26 28.25
CA ALA A 45 15.25 1.17 28.56
C ALA A 45 15.54 2.06 27.35
N ASN A 46 15.78 1.48 26.14
CA ASN A 46 16.06 2.24 24.92
C ASN A 46 14.90 2.26 23.91
N ALA A 47 13.74 1.76 24.25
CA ALA A 47 12.53 2.06 23.51
C ALA A 47 12.08 3.47 23.86
N GLN A 48 12.70 4.51 23.22
CA GLN A 48 12.09 5.83 23.19
C GLN A 48 10.68 5.66 22.64
N PRO A 49 9.65 6.21 23.30
CA PRO A 49 8.31 6.22 22.72
C PRO A 49 8.42 6.90 21.35
N ASP A 50 8.07 6.17 20.32
CA ASP A 50 8.15 6.62 18.94
C ASP A 50 7.35 7.92 18.83
N LYS A 51 7.99 9.04 18.44
CA LYS A 51 7.33 10.35 18.27
C LYS A 51 6.07 10.27 17.41
N TRP A 52 5.99 9.23 16.57
CA TRP A 52 4.90 8.97 15.63
C TRP A 52 3.75 8.16 16.25
N SER A 53 3.96 7.47 17.37
CA SER A 53 2.91 6.72 18.08
C SER A 53 1.84 7.62 18.69
N SER A 54 2.10 8.93 18.79
CA SER A 54 1.17 9.94 19.31
C SER A 54 0.27 10.57 18.24
N LYS A 55 0.43 10.23 16.94
CA LYS A 55 -0.43 10.74 15.86
C LYS A 55 -1.86 10.25 16.07
N LYS A 56 -2.80 11.20 16.10
CA LYS A 56 -4.25 10.94 16.20
C LYS A 56 -4.82 10.35 14.92
N TYR A 57 -4.23 10.66 13.77
CA TYR A 57 -4.70 10.28 12.44
C TYR A 57 -3.72 9.34 11.75
N PHE A 58 -4.26 8.51 10.89
CA PHE A 58 -3.55 7.60 10.00
C PHE A 58 -4.08 7.82 8.58
N THR A 59 -3.22 8.27 7.67
CA THR A 59 -3.61 8.64 6.31
C THR A 59 -3.14 7.60 5.32
N VAL A 60 -4.06 7.19 4.44
CA VAL A 60 -3.80 6.22 3.36
C VAL A 60 -4.09 6.88 2.02
N MET A 61 -3.16 6.76 1.09
CA MET A 61 -3.24 7.26 -0.28
C MET A 61 -3.16 6.10 -1.26
N SER A 62 -3.87 6.18 -2.39
CA SER A 62 -3.71 5.33 -3.56
C SER A 62 -3.44 6.20 -4.77
N TYR A 63 -2.44 5.86 -5.58
CA TYR A 63 -2.00 6.65 -6.70
C TYR A 63 -1.53 5.79 -7.88
N ASN A 64 -2.30 5.77 -8.96
CA ASN A 64 -1.80 5.31 -10.24
C ASN A 64 -0.80 6.35 -10.76
N VAL A 65 0.46 5.93 -10.88
CA VAL A 65 1.58 6.84 -11.18
C VAL A 65 1.89 6.97 -12.67
N GLU A 66 1.05 6.44 -13.54
CA GLU A 66 1.24 6.50 -15.00
C GLU A 66 2.61 5.98 -15.43
N ASN A 67 2.81 4.65 -15.42
CA ASN A 67 3.98 3.97 -15.96
C ASN A 67 5.32 4.45 -15.36
N LEU A 68 5.55 4.18 -14.09
CA LEU A 68 6.84 4.44 -13.44
C LEU A 68 7.84 3.32 -13.78
N PHE A 69 8.60 3.54 -14.86
CA PHE A 69 9.70 2.68 -15.31
C PHE A 69 11.05 3.30 -14.98
N ASP A 70 12.05 2.46 -14.77
CA ASP A 70 13.44 2.90 -14.82
C ASP A 70 13.89 3.13 -16.30
N THR A 71 15.17 3.14 -16.58
CA THR A 71 15.69 3.40 -17.93
C THR A 71 16.30 2.14 -18.59
N LEU A 72 16.10 0.98 -17.98
CA LEU A 72 16.66 -0.29 -18.40
C LEU A 72 15.57 -1.14 -19.07
N ASN A 73 15.97 -1.95 -20.04
CA ASN A 73 15.05 -2.90 -20.65
C ASN A 73 15.06 -4.22 -19.88
N THR A 74 13.90 -4.64 -19.42
CA THR A 74 13.73 -5.88 -18.64
C THR A 74 13.48 -7.07 -19.57
N ASN A 75 14.34 -8.08 -19.49
CA ASN A 75 14.22 -9.25 -20.36
C ASN A 75 12.86 -9.95 -20.18
N GLY A 76 12.13 -10.11 -21.29
CA GLY A 76 10.82 -10.78 -21.33
C GLY A 76 9.64 -9.87 -21.00
N LYS A 77 9.86 -8.55 -20.86
CA LYS A 77 8.80 -7.53 -20.74
C LYS A 77 8.75 -6.66 -21.99
N ASN A 78 7.64 -5.99 -22.22
CA ASN A 78 7.42 -5.05 -23.34
C ASN A 78 7.65 -3.61 -22.86
N ASP A 79 8.82 -3.34 -22.30
CA ASP A 79 9.22 -2.06 -21.71
C ASP A 79 10.33 -1.34 -22.50
N GLU A 80 10.79 -1.90 -23.64
CA GLU A 80 11.84 -1.33 -24.48
C GLU A 80 11.56 0.11 -24.89
N GLY A 81 10.30 0.52 -24.91
CA GLY A 81 9.90 1.90 -25.17
C GLY A 81 10.33 2.87 -24.08
N PHE A 82 10.54 2.40 -22.83
CA PHE A 82 10.96 3.18 -21.67
C PHE A 82 12.48 3.17 -21.44
N THR A 83 13.24 3.17 -22.52
CA THR A 83 14.70 3.32 -22.50
C THR A 83 15.13 4.61 -23.18
N PRO A 84 16.38 5.10 -22.96
CA PRO A 84 16.88 6.31 -23.63
C PRO A 84 16.86 6.23 -25.17
N ALA A 85 17.09 5.03 -25.73
CA ALA A 85 17.03 4.76 -27.16
C ALA A 85 15.65 4.29 -27.62
N GLY A 86 14.72 4.08 -26.73
CA GLY A 86 13.37 3.61 -27.02
C GLY A 86 12.46 4.69 -27.58
N LYS A 87 11.28 4.29 -28.06
CA LYS A 87 10.29 5.18 -28.70
C LYS A 87 9.88 6.39 -27.82
N LYS A 88 9.94 6.23 -26.49
CA LYS A 88 9.58 7.29 -25.55
C LYS A 88 10.76 8.18 -25.17
N GLU A 89 11.97 7.84 -25.64
CA GLU A 89 13.21 8.54 -25.27
C GLU A 89 13.29 8.76 -23.74
N TRP A 90 13.08 7.67 -22.99
CA TRP A 90 12.96 7.69 -21.52
C TRP A 90 14.34 7.79 -20.88
N THR A 91 14.88 9.02 -20.83
CA THR A 91 16.21 9.32 -20.30
C THR A 91 16.21 9.32 -18.76
N SER A 92 17.40 9.21 -18.18
CA SER A 92 17.58 9.35 -16.73
C SER A 92 17.03 10.68 -16.19
N GLU A 93 17.12 11.77 -16.97
CA GLU A 93 16.55 13.07 -16.61
C GLU A 93 15.01 12.99 -16.51
N ARG A 94 14.35 12.40 -17.51
CA ARG A 94 12.88 12.20 -17.50
C ARG A 94 12.45 11.30 -16.34
N TYR A 95 13.21 10.24 -16.08
CA TYR A 95 12.97 9.37 -14.93
C TYR A 95 13.08 10.11 -13.59
N GLN A 96 14.17 10.87 -13.38
CA GLN A 96 14.35 11.66 -12.16
C GLN A 96 13.30 12.75 -12.01
N THR A 97 12.88 13.40 -13.12
CA THR A 97 11.77 14.36 -13.11
C THR A 97 10.47 13.70 -12.66
N LYS A 98 10.15 12.52 -13.20
CA LYS A 98 8.96 11.73 -12.81
C LYS A 98 8.98 11.39 -11.33
N LEU A 99 10.09 10.86 -10.82
CA LEU A 99 10.26 10.54 -9.40
C LEU A 99 10.07 11.77 -8.51
N SER A 100 10.68 12.90 -8.88
CA SER A 100 10.56 14.15 -8.13
C SER A 100 9.11 14.66 -8.08
N HIS A 101 8.41 14.61 -9.21
CA HIS A 101 7.00 15.00 -9.31
C HIS A 101 6.09 14.10 -8.46
N LEU A 102 6.26 12.80 -8.53
CA LEU A 102 5.47 11.87 -7.70
C LEU A 102 5.73 12.09 -6.21
N ALA A 103 6.99 12.31 -5.83
CA ALA A 103 7.35 12.61 -4.44
C ALA A 103 6.76 13.94 -3.96
N GLU A 104 6.70 14.97 -4.82
CA GLU A 104 6.03 16.24 -4.54
C GLU A 104 4.53 16.04 -4.26
N VAL A 105 3.85 15.21 -5.04
CA VAL A 105 2.43 14.88 -4.83
C VAL A 105 2.22 14.20 -3.49
N ILE A 106 3.05 13.19 -3.16
CA ILE A 106 2.97 12.48 -1.88
C ILE A 106 3.22 13.43 -0.70
N ALA A 107 4.23 14.32 -0.83
CA ALA A 107 4.55 15.30 0.20
C ALA A 107 3.46 16.36 0.38
N ALA A 108 2.79 16.75 -0.71
CA ALA A 108 1.74 17.76 -0.69
C ALA A 108 0.42 17.24 -0.11
N LEU A 109 0.19 15.92 -0.11
CA LEU A 109 -0.93 15.30 0.59
C LEU A 109 -0.67 15.30 2.10
N ASN A 110 -0.89 16.44 2.70
CA ASN A 110 -0.63 16.69 4.11
C ASN A 110 -1.88 17.32 4.74
N PRO A 111 -2.89 16.49 5.12
CA PRO A 111 -4.14 16.98 5.69
C PRO A 111 -3.97 17.80 6.98
N GLU A 112 -2.89 17.51 7.71
CA GLU A 112 -2.44 18.29 8.87
C GLU A 112 -0.93 18.52 8.74
N LYS A 113 -0.46 19.75 8.85
CA LYS A 113 0.94 20.15 8.66
C LYS A 113 1.94 19.19 9.33
N GLY A 114 2.85 18.63 8.54
CA GLY A 114 3.90 17.71 8.99
C GLY A 114 3.48 16.23 9.06
N GLN A 115 2.36 15.85 8.44
CA GLN A 115 1.88 14.47 8.44
C GLN A 115 1.82 13.91 7.02
N TYR A 116 2.90 13.31 6.56
CA TYR A 116 2.90 12.52 5.33
C TYR A 116 1.91 11.35 5.42
N PRO A 117 1.40 10.82 4.29
CA PRO A 117 0.63 9.57 4.29
C PRO A 117 1.38 8.46 5.02
N ASP A 118 0.66 7.67 5.81
CA ASP A 118 1.26 6.52 6.53
C ASP A 118 1.44 5.33 5.59
N ILE A 119 0.55 5.22 4.60
CA ILE A 119 0.58 4.23 3.52
C ILE A 119 0.31 4.93 2.19
N VAL A 120 1.09 4.56 1.16
CA VAL A 120 0.84 4.95 -0.23
C VAL A 120 0.82 3.69 -1.09
N ALA A 121 -0.36 3.33 -1.61
CA ALA A 121 -0.48 2.34 -2.67
C ALA A 121 -0.07 2.97 -3.99
N ILE A 122 0.69 2.23 -4.78
CA ILE A 122 1.20 2.66 -6.07
C ILE A 122 0.75 1.64 -7.12
N GLU A 123 0.09 2.11 -8.15
CA GLU A 123 -0.23 1.34 -9.33
C GLU A 123 0.65 1.80 -10.50
N GLU A 124 1.00 0.88 -11.39
CA GLU A 124 1.88 1.10 -12.55
C GLU A 124 3.36 1.34 -12.21
N ALA A 125 3.88 0.70 -11.18
CA ALA A 125 5.32 0.63 -10.91
C ALA A 125 5.95 -0.60 -11.57
N GLU A 126 7.13 -0.44 -12.17
CA GLU A 126 7.83 -1.52 -12.85
C GLU A 126 8.35 -2.58 -11.87
N ASN A 127 9.10 -2.15 -10.88
CA ASN A 127 9.81 -3.04 -9.97
C ASN A 127 10.06 -2.39 -8.60
N ILE A 128 10.64 -3.16 -7.67
CA ILE A 128 10.93 -2.67 -6.32
C ILE A 128 11.98 -1.55 -6.31
N SER A 129 12.86 -1.48 -7.31
CA SER A 129 13.91 -0.45 -7.38
C SER A 129 13.32 0.92 -7.65
N VAL A 130 12.35 1.03 -8.56
CA VAL A 130 11.69 2.33 -8.84
C VAL A 130 10.92 2.85 -7.61
N LEU A 131 10.36 1.95 -6.77
CA LEU A 131 9.73 2.36 -5.52
C LEU A 131 10.75 2.85 -4.49
N ARG A 132 11.93 2.21 -4.42
CA ARG A 132 13.02 2.67 -3.55
C ARG A 132 13.56 4.03 -3.99
N ASP A 133 13.72 4.22 -5.30
CA ASP A 133 14.14 5.50 -5.87
C ASP A 133 13.13 6.61 -5.61
N LEU A 134 11.83 6.29 -5.67
CA LEU A 134 10.75 7.20 -5.28
C LEU A 134 10.83 7.55 -3.78
N ALA A 135 10.94 6.54 -2.91
CA ALA A 135 11.02 6.74 -1.46
C ALA A 135 12.27 7.55 -1.03
N ALA A 136 13.34 7.50 -1.83
CA ALA A 136 14.58 8.24 -1.60
C ALA A 136 14.52 9.71 -2.05
N GLN A 137 13.46 10.14 -2.76
CA GLN A 137 13.33 11.52 -3.23
C GLN A 137 13.28 12.51 -2.06
N LYS A 138 13.99 13.63 -2.22
CA LYS A 138 14.17 14.64 -1.17
C LYS A 138 12.88 15.08 -0.48
N ALA A 139 11.78 15.19 -1.22
CA ALA A 139 10.50 15.65 -0.70
C ALA A 139 9.88 14.71 0.35
N ILE A 140 10.22 13.40 0.34
CA ILE A 140 9.64 12.39 1.23
C ILE A 140 10.65 11.50 1.94
N SER A 141 11.96 11.65 1.66
CA SER A 141 13.01 10.77 2.21
C SER A 141 13.09 10.77 3.74
N GLU A 142 12.73 11.86 4.40
CA GLU A 142 12.73 11.96 5.87
C GLU A 142 11.70 11.03 6.55
N VAL A 143 10.66 10.59 5.83
CA VAL A 143 9.67 9.63 6.32
C VAL A 143 10.32 8.26 6.55
N GLY A 144 11.26 7.88 5.66
CA GLY A 144 11.91 6.57 5.67
C GLY A 144 10.97 5.44 5.25
N TYR A 145 10.16 5.68 4.19
CA TYR A 145 9.24 4.68 3.67
C TYR A 145 9.94 3.36 3.37
N GLN A 146 9.31 2.28 3.80
CA GLN A 146 9.63 0.92 3.36
C GLN A 146 8.78 0.58 2.14
N CYS A 147 9.32 -0.25 1.24
CA CYS A 147 8.70 -0.56 -0.05
C CYS A 147 8.35 -2.05 -0.12
N ILE A 148 7.17 -2.35 -0.67
CA ILE A 148 6.72 -3.71 -1.00
C ILE A 148 6.25 -3.70 -2.45
N LEU A 149 6.72 -4.65 -3.25
CA LEU A 149 6.26 -4.96 -4.59
C LEU A 149 6.68 -6.39 -4.92
N GLU A 150 5.77 -7.13 -5.53
CA GLU A 150 6.02 -8.44 -6.14
C GLU A 150 5.80 -8.32 -7.63
N GLU A 151 6.82 -8.67 -8.42
CA GLU A 151 6.72 -8.63 -9.87
C GLU A 151 5.77 -9.70 -10.39
N GLY A 152 4.78 -9.27 -11.13
CA GLY A 152 3.70 -10.09 -11.65
C GLY A 152 3.86 -10.47 -13.12
N PRO A 153 2.87 -11.18 -13.65
CA PRO A 153 2.90 -11.72 -15.01
C PRO A 153 2.44 -10.72 -16.09
N ASP A 154 2.20 -9.44 -15.77
CA ASP A 154 1.84 -8.44 -16.80
C ASP A 154 2.96 -8.31 -17.82
N PRO A 155 2.66 -8.47 -19.14
CA PRO A 155 3.70 -8.42 -20.16
C PRO A 155 4.34 -7.03 -20.32
N ARG A 156 3.71 -5.96 -19.84
CA ARG A 156 4.30 -4.60 -19.85
C ARG A 156 5.33 -4.42 -18.72
N GLY A 157 5.30 -5.30 -17.70
CA GLY A 157 6.17 -5.16 -16.54
C GLY A 157 5.73 -4.05 -15.59
N ILE A 158 4.44 -3.87 -15.37
CA ILE A 158 3.92 -2.94 -14.35
C ILE A 158 3.10 -3.69 -13.31
N ASP A 159 3.28 -3.30 -12.08
CA ASP A 159 2.73 -3.99 -10.92
C ASP A 159 2.14 -3.04 -9.88
N CYS A 160 1.53 -3.64 -8.86
CA CYS A 160 1.04 -2.94 -7.68
C CYS A 160 2.13 -2.91 -6.60
N GLY A 161 2.37 -1.76 -6.01
CA GLY A 161 3.33 -1.57 -4.93
C GLY A 161 2.74 -0.87 -3.72
N LEU A 162 3.48 -0.87 -2.62
CA LEU A 162 3.11 -0.19 -1.38
C LEU A 162 4.33 0.49 -0.76
N LEU A 163 4.20 1.76 -0.45
CA LEU A 163 5.09 2.46 0.47
C LEU A 163 4.42 2.54 1.83
N TYR A 164 5.15 2.29 2.91
CA TYR A 164 4.60 2.42 4.26
C TYR A 164 5.60 3.01 5.25
N ASN A 165 5.10 3.81 6.18
CA ASN A 165 5.85 4.34 7.29
C ASN A 165 5.95 3.29 8.41
N SER A 166 7.12 2.70 8.61
CA SER A 166 7.34 1.65 9.62
C SER A 166 7.16 2.11 11.07
N LYS A 167 7.08 3.42 11.30
CA LYS A 167 6.83 4.00 12.63
C LYS A 167 5.35 3.97 13.01
N THR A 168 4.45 3.85 12.02
CA THR A 168 2.99 3.88 12.23
C THR A 168 2.29 2.62 11.74
N PHE A 169 2.91 1.88 10.83
CA PHE A 169 2.42 0.60 10.32
C PHE A 169 3.46 -0.51 10.52
N LYS A 170 3.11 -1.52 11.30
CA LYS A 170 3.96 -2.69 11.53
C LYS A 170 3.64 -3.76 10.50
N TYR A 171 4.54 -3.96 9.54
CA TYR A 171 4.45 -5.01 8.54
C TYR A 171 4.47 -6.41 9.19
N ILE A 172 3.68 -7.35 8.65
CA ILE A 172 3.65 -8.77 9.06
C ILE A 172 4.00 -9.67 7.87
N SER A 173 3.27 -9.55 6.76
CA SER A 173 3.47 -10.39 5.58
C SER A 173 2.83 -9.77 4.34
N HIS A 174 3.25 -10.21 3.16
CA HIS A 174 2.58 -9.89 1.91
C HIS A 174 2.59 -11.10 0.95
N ARG A 175 1.79 -11.03 -0.08
CA ARG A 175 1.79 -11.97 -1.21
C ARG A 175 1.14 -11.34 -2.44
N ALA A 176 1.60 -11.74 -3.61
CA ALA A 176 0.90 -11.52 -4.87
C ALA A 176 -0.25 -12.53 -5.02
N ILE A 177 -1.42 -12.06 -5.41
CA ILE A 177 -2.61 -12.87 -5.65
C ILE A 177 -2.87 -12.89 -7.14
N GLN A 178 -2.56 -14.01 -7.76
CA GLN A 178 -2.72 -14.18 -9.20
C GLN A 178 -4.19 -14.22 -9.61
N VAL A 179 -4.50 -13.50 -10.71
CA VAL A 179 -5.78 -13.55 -11.41
C VAL A 179 -5.58 -14.16 -12.79
N LYS A 180 -6.17 -15.36 -12.99
CA LYS A 180 -6.15 -16.06 -14.28
C LYS A 180 -7.47 -15.82 -15.02
N LEU A 181 -7.39 -15.12 -16.14
CA LEU A 181 -8.56 -14.75 -16.94
C LEU A 181 -9.08 -15.94 -17.75
N ARG A 182 -10.37 -16.22 -17.66
CA ARG A 182 -11.04 -17.30 -18.40
C ARG A 182 -11.81 -16.70 -19.58
N PRO A 183 -11.95 -17.43 -20.71
CA PRO A 183 -11.41 -18.77 -21.01
C PRO A 183 -9.96 -18.76 -21.48
N SER A 184 -9.35 -17.60 -21.72
CA SER A 184 -8.04 -17.49 -22.38
C SER A 184 -6.88 -18.06 -21.58
N GLY A 185 -7.01 -18.17 -20.24
CA GLY A 185 -5.91 -18.52 -19.35
C GLY A 185 -4.84 -17.43 -19.22
N GLN A 186 -5.02 -16.28 -19.89
CA GLN A 186 -4.12 -15.12 -19.77
C GLN A 186 -4.10 -14.65 -18.32
N THR A 187 -2.94 -14.16 -17.89
CA THR A 187 -2.79 -13.48 -16.62
C THR A 187 -2.95 -11.98 -16.80
N THR A 188 -3.26 -11.29 -15.74
CA THR A 188 -3.22 -9.85 -15.62
C THR A 188 -2.33 -9.50 -14.43
N ARG A 189 -2.22 -8.22 -14.09
CA ARG A 189 -1.52 -7.78 -12.88
C ARG A 189 -2.06 -8.51 -11.66
N ASP A 190 -1.17 -8.92 -10.79
CA ASP A 190 -1.53 -9.54 -9.54
C ASP A 190 -2.11 -8.50 -8.57
N ILE A 191 -3.02 -8.93 -7.69
CA ILE A 191 -3.47 -8.10 -6.58
C ILE A 191 -2.42 -8.21 -5.48
N LEU A 192 -1.84 -7.11 -5.05
CA LEU A 192 -0.91 -7.10 -3.92
C LEU A 192 -1.69 -7.12 -2.61
N TYR A 193 -1.55 -8.22 -1.85
CA TYR A 193 -2.09 -8.33 -0.51
C TYR A 193 -0.98 -8.09 0.53
N VAL A 194 -1.22 -7.15 1.44
CA VAL A 194 -0.32 -6.86 2.56
C VAL A 194 -1.08 -6.98 3.88
N LYS A 195 -0.50 -7.68 4.84
CA LYS A 195 -0.99 -7.77 6.22
C LYS A 195 -0.04 -7.05 7.15
N GLY A 196 -0.58 -6.22 8.02
CA GLY A 196 0.18 -5.51 9.03
C GLY A 196 -0.67 -5.09 10.20
N MET A 197 -0.15 -4.22 11.05
CA MET A 197 -0.85 -3.70 12.23
C MET A 197 -0.71 -2.19 12.32
N VAL A 198 -1.81 -1.54 12.70
CA VAL A 198 -1.84 -0.16 13.17
C VAL A 198 -2.22 -0.20 14.65
N ASP A 199 -1.37 0.35 15.51
CA ASP A 199 -1.46 0.17 16.96
C ASP A 199 -1.49 -1.33 17.34
N LYS A 200 -2.63 -1.83 17.79
CA LYS A 200 -2.83 -3.25 18.17
C LYS A 200 -3.81 -3.97 17.23
N GLU A 201 -4.29 -3.30 16.19
CA GLU A 201 -5.29 -3.83 15.29
C GLU A 201 -4.67 -4.30 13.98
N THR A 202 -5.02 -5.52 13.57
CA THR A 202 -4.61 -6.06 12.26
C THR A 202 -5.32 -5.31 11.14
N LEU A 203 -4.58 -4.99 10.08
CA LEU A 203 -5.08 -4.39 8.86
C LEU A 203 -4.70 -5.27 7.66
N HIS A 204 -5.70 -5.61 6.85
CA HIS A 204 -5.58 -6.33 5.60
C HIS A 204 -5.71 -5.34 4.45
N ILE A 205 -4.67 -5.18 3.64
CA ILE A 205 -4.59 -4.21 2.56
C ILE A 205 -4.53 -4.95 1.23
N PHE A 206 -5.34 -4.53 0.26
CA PHE A 206 -5.33 -5.04 -1.11
C PHE A 206 -5.12 -3.86 -2.07
N VAL A 207 -4.00 -3.87 -2.81
CA VAL A 207 -3.72 -2.92 -3.87
C VAL A 207 -4.06 -3.57 -5.21
N ASN A 208 -4.84 -2.89 -6.02
CA ASN A 208 -5.45 -3.42 -7.23
C ASN A 208 -5.11 -2.55 -8.44
N HIS A 209 -4.81 -3.18 -9.58
CA HIS A 209 -4.84 -2.54 -10.87
C HIS A 209 -5.46 -3.48 -11.89
N TRP A 210 -6.77 -3.31 -12.15
CA TRP A 210 -7.53 -4.23 -13.01
C TRP A 210 -7.33 -3.93 -14.50
N PRO A 211 -7.73 -4.85 -15.42
CA PRO A 211 -7.60 -4.67 -16.86
C PRO A 211 -8.27 -3.40 -17.36
N SER A 212 -7.54 -2.63 -18.19
CA SER A 212 -7.97 -1.33 -18.68
C SER A 212 -9.14 -1.43 -19.69
N ARG A 213 -9.79 -0.28 -19.93
CA ARG A 213 -10.89 -0.11 -20.88
C ARG A 213 -10.44 0.15 -22.34
N VAL A 214 -9.14 0.05 -22.66
CA VAL A 214 -8.55 0.44 -23.95
C VAL A 214 -9.26 -0.19 -25.16
N SER A 215 -9.72 -1.44 -25.05
CA SER A 215 -10.48 -2.13 -26.13
C SER A 215 -11.98 -1.86 -26.08
N GLY A 216 -12.44 -0.96 -25.22
CA GLY A 216 -13.84 -0.65 -24.93
C GLY A 216 -14.31 -1.21 -23.59
N LYS A 217 -15.09 -0.42 -22.85
CA LYS A 217 -15.58 -0.74 -21.48
C LYS A 217 -16.27 -2.10 -21.46
N GLU A 218 -17.28 -2.31 -22.31
CA GLU A 218 -18.07 -3.53 -22.39
C GLU A 218 -17.25 -4.77 -22.77
N LYS A 219 -16.34 -4.62 -23.76
CA LYS A 219 -15.50 -5.74 -24.24
C LYS A 219 -14.53 -6.25 -23.19
N THR A 220 -14.15 -5.39 -22.23
CA THR A 220 -13.18 -5.71 -21.18
C THR A 220 -13.82 -5.96 -19.81
N GLU A 221 -15.13 -5.74 -19.68
CA GLU A 221 -15.89 -5.87 -18.43
C GLU A 221 -15.72 -7.26 -17.79
N ASN A 222 -15.83 -8.34 -18.58
CA ASN A 222 -15.63 -9.70 -18.07
C ASN A 222 -14.25 -9.92 -17.42
N LYS A 223 -13.20 -9.22 -17.89
CA LYS A 223 -11.87 -9.34 -17.28
C LYS A 223 -11.85 -8.71 -15.89
N ARG A 224 -12.48 -7.54 -15.74
CA ARG A 224 -12.59 -6.84 -14.44
C ARG A 224 -13.54 -7.57 -13.49
N ALA A 225 -14.62 -8.13 -14.02
CA ALA A 225 -15.52 -9.03 -13.28
C ALA A 225 -14.77 -10.20 -12.62
N GLN A 226 -13.83 -10.83 -13.33
CA GLN A 226 -13.01 -11.93 -12.80
C GLN A 226 -11.99 -11.46 -11.75
N CYS A 227 -11.46 -10.24 -11.85
CA CYS A 227 -10.64 -9.63 -10.79
C CYS A 227 -11.48 -9.40 -9.54
N ALA A 228 -12.68 -8.86 -9.69
CA ALA A 228 -13.65 -8.64 -8.61
C ALA A 228 -14.04 -9.94 -7.90
N ASP A 229 -14.34 -11.00 -8.66
CA ASP A 229 -14.70 -12.33 -8.14
C ASP A 229 -13.54 -12.92 -7.33
N ARG A 230 -12.33 -12.86 -7.86
CA ARG A 230 -11.13 -13.33 -7.16
C ARG A 230 -10.88 -12.57 -5.85
N LEU A 231 -11.00 -11.27 -5.87
CA LEU A 231 -10.85 -10.42 -4.69
C LEU A 231 -11.93 -10.72 -3.64
N LYS A 232 -13.18 -10.90 -4.09
CA LYS A 232 -14.31 -11.27 -3.25
C LYS A 232 -14.11 -12.60 -2.54
N GLU A 233 -13.68 -13.64 -3.27
CA GLU A 233 -13.36 -14.96 -2.69
C GLU A 233 -12.44 -14.84 -1.47
N ILE A 234 -11.39 -14.03 -1.59
CA ILE A 234 -10.39 -13.86 -0.53
C ILE A 234 -10.92 -13.02 0.62
N THR A 235 -11.57 -11.91 0.32
CA THR A 235 -12.12 -11.03 1.35
C THR A 235 -13.26 -11.69 2.13
N ASP A 236 -14.12 -12.46 1.47
CA ASP A 236 -15.17 -13.26 2.12
C ASP A 236 -14.57 -14.33 3.05
N SER A 237 -13.46 -14.96 2.64
CA SER A 237 -12.75 -15.94 3.49
C SER A 237 -12.19 -15.27 4.75
N ILE A 238 -11.59 -14.08 4.63
CA ILE A 238 -11.08 -13.32 5.78
C ILE A 238 -12.23 -12.89 6.69
N ILE A 239 -13.30 -12.32 6.15
CA ILE A 239 -14.47 -11.87 6.92
C ILE A 239 -15.15 -13.04 7.62
N LYS A 240 -15.22 -14.22 6.99
CA LYS A 240 -15.76 -15.42 7.61
C LYS A 240 -14.93 -15.89 8.80
N ALA A 241 -13.61 -15.82 8.70
CA ALA A 241 -12.70 -16.20 9.79
C ALA A 241 -12.66 -15.16 10.91
N GLU A 242 -12.75 -13.87 10.56
CA GLU A 242 -12.65 -12.73 11.47
C GLU A 242 -13.69 -11.66 11.10
N PRO A 243 -14.94 -11.77 11.60
CA PRO A 243 -16.04 -10.87 11.21
C PRO A 243 -15.81 -9.39 11.53
N GLN A 244 -14.90 -9.09 12.47
CA GLN A 244 -14.52 -7.73 12.85
C GLN A 244 -13.19 -7.27 12.22
N CYS A 245 -12.71 -7.95 11.16
CA CYS A 245 -11.45 -7.62 10.51
C CYS A 245 -11.47 -6.24 9.86
N ASN A 246 -10.31 -5.59 9.87
CA ASN A 246 -10.09 -4.35 9.15
C ASN A 246 -9.56 -4.69 7.76
N ILE A 247 -10.38 -4.52 6.73
CA ILE A 247 -10.00 -4.69 5.33
C ILE A 247 -10.02 -3.34 4.63
N LEU A 248 -8.97 -3.09 3.87
CA LEU A 248 -8.77 -1.93 3.03
C LEU A 248 -8.44 -2.40 1.62
N ILE A 249 -9.27 -2.02 0.65
CA ILE A 249 -9.08 -2.32 -0.76
C ILE A 249 -8.96 -1.00 -1.49
N MET A 250 -7.94 -0.82 -2.31
CA MET A 250 -7.68 0.41 -3.04
C MET A 250 -6.99 0.14 -4.38
N GLY A 251 -7.02 1.12 -5.24
CA GLY A 251 -6.32 1.13 -6.52
C GLY A 251 -7.19 1.46 -7.71
N ASP A 252 -6.55 1.45 -8.89
CA ASP A 252 -7.21 1.63 -10.17
C ASP A 252 -7.94 0.34 -10.59
N MET A 253 -9.23 0.32 -10.35
CA MET A 253 -10.08 -0.81 -10.76
C MET A 253 -10.51 -0.76 -12.22
N ASN A 254 -10.15 0.33 -12.93
CA ASN A 254 -10.61 0.57 -14.30
C ASN A 254 -12.14 0.43 -14.47
N ASP A 255 -12.87 0.39 -13.35
CA ASP A 255 -14.33 0.45 -13.23
C ASP A 255 -14.73 1.41 -12.12
N GLU A 256 -15.91 2.00 -12.29
CA GLU A 256 -16.46 2.98 -11.36
C GLU A 256 -17.17 2.29 -10.18
N PRO A 257 -17.41 2.99 -9.06
CA PRO A 257 -18.10 2.44 -7.89
C PRO A 257 -19.46 1.80 -8.18
N ASP A 258 -20.18 2.24 -9.21
CA ASP A 258 -21.47 1.73 -9.63
C ASP A 258 -21.43 0.72 -10.81
N ASP A 259 -20.23 0.36 -11.30
CA ASP A 259 -20.08 -0.66 -12.32
C ASP A 259 -20.30 -2.07 -11.74
N GLU A 260 -20.69 -3.00 -12.61
CA GLU A 260 -21.07 -4.38 -12.27
C GLU A 260 -20.02 -5.10 -11.43
N SER A 261 -18.75 -4.96 -11.80
CA SER A 261 -17.63 -5.62 -11.12
C SER A 261 -17.49 -5.17 -9.66
N VAL A 262 -17.63 -3.87 -9.39
CA VAL A 262 -17.46 -3.29 -8.06
C VAL A 262 -18.72 -3.42 -7.23
N LEU A 263 -19.88 -3.00 -7.80
CA LEU A 263 -21.13 -2.90 -7.06
C LEU A 263 -21.77 -4.25 -6.79
N ASN A 264 -21.81 -5.15 -7.78
CA ASN A 264 -22.58 -6.40 -7.71
C ASN A 264 -21.70 -7.63 -7.52
N ILE A 265 -20.55 -7.73 -8.19
CA ILE A 265 -19.66 -8.90 -8.07
C ILE A 265 -18.85 -8.81 -6.78
N LEU A 266 -18.04 -7.75 -6.58
CA LEU A 266 -17.31 -7.53 -5.33
C LEU A 266 -18.24 -7.23 -4.15
N GLN A 267 -19.43 -6.71 -4.43
CA GLN A 267 -20.44 -6.27 -3.45
C GLN A 267 -19.96 -5.13 -2.55
N ALA A 268 -19.11 -4.27 -3.09
CA ALA A 268 -18.69 -3.05 -2.43
C ALA A 268 -19.78 -1.98 -2.59
N LYS A 269 -20.69 -1.91 -1.63
CA LYS A 269 -21.87 -1.05 -1.67
C LYS A 269 -21.56 0.39 -1.23
N SER A 270 -22.49 1.29 -1.46
CA SER A 270 -22.45 2.64 -0.89
C SER A 270 -22.39 2.60 0.64
N THR A 271 -21.73 3.56 1.26
CA THR A 271 -21.65 3.70 2.73
C THR A 271 -23.02 3.84 3.42
N THR A 272 -24.07 4.21 2.69
CA THR A 272 -25.45 4.27 3.20
C THR A 272 -26.14 2.91 3.28
N GLN A 273 -25.58 1.85 2.67
CA GLN A 273 -26.17 0.52 2.61
C GLN A 273 -25.57 -0.47 3.64
N TYR A 274 -24.49 -0.08 4.33
CA TYR A 274 -23.84 -0.88 5.38
C TYR A 274 -23.58 -2.35 5.00
N SER A 275 -22.93 -2.55 3.87
CA SER A 275 -22.53 -3.88 3.40
C SER A 275 -21.28 -4.38 4.12
N LYS A 276 -20.88 -5.65 3.91
CA LYS A 276 -19.61 -6.20 4.39
C LYS A 276 -18.41 -5.36 3.92
N LEU A 277 -18.45 -4.91 2.66
CA LEU A 277 -17.51 -4.00 2.02
C LEU A 277 -18.26 -2.74 1.56
N ASN A 278 -17.69 -1.58 1.84
CA ASN A 278 -18.31 -0.29 1.54
C ASN A 278 -17.35 0.56 0.71
N ASN A 279 -17.78 0.96 -0.48
CA ASN A 279 -17.02 1.86 -1.34
C ASN A 279 -17.26 3.31 -0.90
N ILE A 280 -16.23 3.92 -0.33
CA ILE A 280 -16.30 5.28 0.22
C ILE A 280 -16.17 6.37 -0.86
N MET A 281 -15.90 5.99 -2.13
CA MET A 281 -15.92 6.90 -3.28
C MET A 281 -17.28 7.00 -3.95
N TYR A 282 -18.21 6.06 -3.66
CA TYR A 282 -19.50 5.96 -4.33
C TYR A 282 -20.33 7.27 -4.29
N LEU A 283 -20.50 7.84 -3.12
CA LEU A 283 -21.29 9.07 -2.98
C LEU A 283 -20.61 10.28 -3.61
N LEU A 284 -19.29 10.33 -3.58
CA LEU A 284 -18.51 11.39 -4.23
C LEU A 284 -18.68 11.33 -5.76
N GLN A 285 -18.60 10.15 -6.36
CA GLN A 285 -18.85 9.94 -7.78
C GLN A 285 -20.28 10.37 -8.15
N GLN A 286 -21.28 9.94 -7.39
CA GLN A 286 -22.70 10.21 -7.72
C GLN A 286 -23.06 11.69 -7.64
N LYS A 287 -22.41 12.48 -6.79
CA LYS A 287 -22.73 13.90 -6.56
C LYS A 287 -22.64 14.76 -7.82
N ASN A 288 -21.58 14.53 -8.64
CA ASN A 288 -21.33 15.28 -9.86
C ASN A 288 -20.82 14.35 -10.98
N LYS A 289 -21.48 13.20 -11.17
CA LYS A 289 -21.02 12.14 -12.08
C LYS A 289 -20.63 12.70 -13.46
N GLY A 290 -19.41 12.37 -13.90
CA GLY A 290 -18.84 12.82 -15.18
C GLY A 290 -18.24 14.22 -15.17
N GLN A 291 -18.36 15.00 -14.09
CA GLN A 291 -17.82 16.35 -13.98
C GLN A 291 -16.54 16.40 -13.12
N PHE A 292 -15.81 17.51 -13.16
CA PHE A 292 -14.64 17.74 -12.32
C PHE A 292 -14.96 17.53 -10.83
N GLY A 293 -14.08 16.81 -10.13
CA GLY A 293 -14.24 16.45 -8.72
C GLY A 293 -15.09 15.21 -8.45
N SER A 294 -15.63 14.54 -9.49
CA SER A 294 -16.34 13.25 -9.35
C SER A 294 -15.59 12.07 -9.95
N GLY A 295 -14.39 12.28 -10.47
CA GLY A 295 -13.55 11.25 -11.06
C GLY A 295 -12.08 11.54 -10.89
N THR A 296 -11.28 10.51 -11.01
CA THR A 296 -9.82 10.55 -10.88
C THR A 296 -9.11 10.54 -12.23
N TYR A 297 -9.80 10.07 -13.26
CA TYR A 297 -9.30 9.96 -14.62
C TYR A 297 -10.17 10.79 -15.59
N TYR A 298 -9.52 11.52 -16.50
CA TYR A 298 -10.19 12.33 -17.51
C TYR A 298 -9.92 11.79 -18.92
N TYR A 299 -10.98 11.53 -19.65
CA TYR A 299 -10.88 11.09 -21.04
C TYR A 299 -12.01 11.61 -21.91
N LYS A 300 -11.67 12.29 -23.02
CA LYS A 300 -12.61 12.80 -24.03
C LYS A 300 -13.77 13.65 -23.47
N GLY A 301 -13.49 14.48 -22.48
CA GLY A 301 -14.49 15.38 -21.92
C GLY A 301 -15.24 14.83 -20.71
N GLU A 302 -14.94 13.60 -20.27
CA GLU A 302 -15.62 12.95 -19.16
C GLU A 302 -14.63 12.53 -18.06
N TYR A 303 -15.07 12.65 -16.81
CA TYR A 303 -14.35 12.14 -15.65
C TYR A 303 -14.92 10.79 -15.23
N SER A 304 -14.04 9.84 -14.97
CA SER A 304 -14.36 8.53 -14.43
C SER A 304 -13.70 8.31 -13.08
N MET A 305 -14.43 7.76 -12.11
CA MET A 305 -13.92 7.36 -10.79
C MET A 305 -13.32 5.95 -10.87
N LEU A 306 -12.11 5.83 -11.44
CA LEU A 306 -11.45 4.53 -11.65
C LEU A 306 -10.69 4.06 -10.41
N ASP A 307 -10.17 5.02 -9.62
CA ASP A 307 -9.45 4.75 -8.39
C ASP A 307 -10.43 4.65 -7.23
N ASN A 308 -10.57 3.47 -6.69
CA ASN A 308 -11.55 3.14 -5.68
C ASN A 308 -10.90 2.96 -4.30
N LEU A 309 -11.64 3.37 -3.26
CA LEU A 309 -11.32 3.13 -1.86
C LEU A 309 -12.49 2.39 -1.22
N ILE A 310 -12.22 1.16 -0.74
CA ILE A 310 -13.25 0.29 -0.19
C ILE A 310 -12.78 -0.20 1.19
N VAL A 311 -13.67 -0.16 2.15
CA VAL A 311 -13.39 -0.55 3.53
C VAL A 311 -14.36 -1.60 4.03
N SER A 312 -13.92 -2.47 4.94
CA SER A 312 -14.82 -3.37 5.67
C SER A 312 -15.74 -2.58 6.61
N ASN A 313 -16.94 -3.13 6.84
CA ASN A 313 -17.95 -2.48 7.67
C ASN A 313 -17.48 -2.07 9.08
N PRO A 314 -16.64 -2.85 9.80
CA PRO A 314 -16.12 -2.41 11.09
C PRO A 314 -15.34 -1.10 11.04
N LEU A 315 -14.57 -0.83 9.98
CA LEU A 315 -13.85 0.44 9.84
C LEU A 315 -14.78 1.65 9.65
N LEU A 316 -15.99 1.43 9.11
CA LEU A 316 -16.99 2.45 8.88
C LEU A 316 -17.88 2.70 10.12
N THR A 317 -18.25 1.65 10.85
CA THR A 317 -19.32 1.72 11.85
C THR A 317 -18.85 1.79 13.29
N ARG A 318 -17.57 1.50 13.58
CA ARG A 318 -17.02 1.58 14.94
C ARG A 318 -17.03 3.02 15.47
N THR A 319 -17.29 3.12 16.76
CA THR A 319 -17.26 4.40 17.50
C THR A 319 -15.95 4.63 18.27
N SER A 320 -15.08 3.60 18.35
CA SER A 320 -13.80 3.67 19.03
C SER A 320 -12.75 2.76 18.35
N GLY A 321 -11.47 2.95 18.66
CA GLY A 321 -10.37 2.23 18.03
C GLY A 321 -10.04 2.76 16.63
N PHE A 322 -9.37 1.93 15.82
CA PHE A 322 -9.00 2.27 14.46
C PHE A 322 -10.24 2.26 13.56
N ARG A 323 -10.60 3.40 13.01
CA ARG A 323 -11.82 3.60 12.20
C ARG A 323 -11.68 4.79 11.27
N LEU A 324 -12.49 4.84 10.23
CA LEU A 324 -12.57 6.02 9.36
C LEU A 324 -12.87 7.29 10.16
N TYR A 325 -12.20 8.37 9.78
CA TYR A 325 -12.47 9.72 10.30
C TYR A 325 -13.82 10.23 9.80
N GLU A 326 -14.05 10.10 8.49
CA GLU A 326 -15.31 10.41 7.81
C GLU A 326 -15.70 9.26 6.87
N PRO A 327 -17.00 9.00 6.65
CA PRO A 327 -17.47 7.88 5.81
C PRO A 327 -17.33 8.19 4.30
N THR A 328 -16.25 8.85 3.90
CA THR A 328 -15.95 9.25 2.52
C THR A 328 -14.46 9.15 2.24
N GLY A 329 -14.14 8.94 0.96
CA GLY A 329 -12.80 9.17 0.43
C GLY A 329 -12.70 10.56 -0.20
N TYR A 330 -11.49 10.93 -0.61
CA TYR A 330 -11.18 12.23 -1.17
C TYR A 330 -10.34 12.06 -2.43
N ILE A 331 -10.53 12.98 -3.39
CA ILE A 331 -9.65 13.13 -4.56
C ILE A 331 -8.68 14.28 -4.24
N PHE A 332 -7.39 14.04 -4.43
CA PHE A 332 -6.37 15.07 -4.29
C PHE A 332 -6.05 15.66 -5.68
N ALA A 333 -6.63 16.82 -5.98
CA ALA A 333 -6.53 17.46 -7.29
C ALA A 333 -6.13 18.94 -7.17
N PRO A 334 -4.97 19.26 -6.56
CA PRO A 334 -4.49 20.64 -6.51
C PRO A 334 -4.05 21.14 -7.88
N ASP A 335 -3.99 22.45 -8.07
CA ASP A 335 -3.68 23.10 -9.35
C ASP A 335 -2.35 22.63 -9.95
N PHE A 336 -1.32 22.37 -9.14
CA PHE A 336 0.00 22.01 -9.65
C PHE A 336 0.07 20.64 -10.34
N ILE A 337 -0.85 19.71 -10.03
CA ILE A 337 -0.98 18.42 -10.74
C ILE A 337 -2.10 18.43 -11.76
N SER A 338 -2.65 19.59 -12.08
CA SER A 338 -3.77 19.76 -12.99
C SER A 338 -3.32 20.47 -14.26
N PHE A 339 -3.98 20.16 -15.34
CA PHE A 339 -3.75 20.76 -16.65
C PHE A 339 -5.09 21.22 -17.25
N LYS A 340 -5.10 22.43 -17.82
CA LYS A 340 -6.28 22.94 -18.50
C LYS A 340 -6.28 22.50 -19.96
N GLU A 341 -7.25 21.69 -20.34
CA GLU A 341 -7.46 21.22 -21.71
C GLU A 341 -7.96 22.36 -22.62
N ASN A 342 -7.85 22.16 -23.96
CA ASN A 342 -8.26 23.18 -24.94
C ASN A 342 -9.75 23.51 -24.88
N ASN A 343 -10.60 22.60 -24.43
CA ASN A 343 -12.04 22.80 -24.23
C ASN A 343 -12.36 23.55 -22.94
N GLY A 344 -11.36 23.84 -22.11
CA GLY A 344 -11.49 24.52 -20.83
C GLY A 344 -11.60 23.60 -19.62
N ASP A 345 -11.72 22.30 -19.80
CA ASP A 345 -11.76 21.31 -18.72
C ASP A 345 -10.42 21.23 -17.98
N ILE A 346 -10.47 20.79 -16.73
CA ILE A 346 -9.30 20.58 -15.89
C ILE A 346 -9.04 19.07 -15.83
N ALA A 347 -7.88 18.61 -16.26
CA ALA A 347 -7.50 17.19 -16.29
C ALA A 347 -6.25 16.93 -15.44
N PRO A 348 -5.98 15.69 -15.02
CA PRO A 348 -4.69 15.33 -14.43
C PRO A 348 -3.55 15.65 -15.39
N SER A 349 -2.46 16.20 -14.87
CA SER A 349 -1.27 16.58 -15.66
C SER A 349 -0.42 15.35 -15.93
N ARG A 350 -0.72 14.65 -17.03
CA ARG A 350 -0.02 13.42 -17.45
C ARG A 350 1.44 13.63 -17.82
N SER A 351 2.25 12.61 -17.64
CA SER A 351 3.66 12.64 -18.05
C SER A 351 3.86 12.30 -19.52
N TYR A 352 3.03 11.41 -20.12
CA TYR A 352 3.18 10.97 -21.50
C TYR A 352 1.82 10.66 -22.17
N SER A 353 1.63 11.12 -23.39
CA SER A 353 0.55 10.68 -24.29
C SER A 353 0.94 10.94 -25.75
N GLY A 354 1.47 9.91 -26.43
CA GLY A 354 2.04 10.06 -27.77
C GLY A 354 3.35 10.87 -27.83
N LYS A 355 3.53 11.82 -26.93
CA LYS A 355 4.77 12.59 -26.67
C LYS A 355 4.97 12.80 -25.19
N TYR A 356 6.16 13.19 -24.80
CA TYR A 356 6.49 13.55 -23.42
C TYR A 356 5.96 14.96 -23.09
N TYR A 357 5.23 15.07 -21.97
CA TYR A 357 4.70 16.33 -21.44
C TYR A 357 5.41 16.75 -20.15
N GLY A 358 6.04 15.81 -19.45
CA GLY A 358 6.74 16.09 -18.20
C GLY A 358 5.82 16.42 -17.02
N GLY A 359 4.57 15.97 -17.05
CA GLY A 359 3.63 16.12 -15.95
C GLY A 359 3.79 15.06 -14.85
N TYR A 360 2.75 14.85 -14.08
CA TYR A 360 2.74 14.01 -12.88
C TYR A 360 2.17 12.61 -13.15
N SER A 361 0.88 12.52 -13.44
CA SER A 361 0.16 11.30 -13.82
C SER A 361 -1.13 11.67 -14.56
N ASP A 362 -1.70 10.72 -15.31
CA ASP A 362 -3.03 10.85 -15.92
C ASP A 362 -4.17 10.47 -14.95
N HIS A 363 -3.84 10.15 -13.70
CA HIS A 363 -4.78 9.99 -12.58
C HIS A 363 -4.57 11.03 -11.48
N TYR A 364 -5.64 11.44 -10.83
CA TYR A 364 -5.57 12.10 -9.52
C TYR A 364 -5.46 11.05 -8.42
N PRO A 365 -4.59 11.24 -7.43
CA PRO A 365 -4.57 10.35 -6.27
C PRO A 365 -5.87 10.45 -5.47
N VAL A 366 -6.22 9.34 -4.82
CA VAL A 366 -7.30 9.29 -3.82
C VAL A 366 -6.74 9.00 -2.45
N TYR A 367 -7.42 9.47 -1.40
CA TYR A 367 -6.98 9.23 -0.04
C TYR A 367 -8.14 9.11 0.94
N MET A 368 -7.85 8.53 2.09
CA MET A 368 -8.75 8.43 3.23
C MET A 368 -7.97 8.61 4.53
N ILE A 369 -8.69 9.02 5.55
CA ILE A 369 -8.13 9.30 6.87
C ILE A 369 -8.82 8.41 7.90
N PHE A 370 -8.04 7.85 8.81
CA PHE A 370 -8.52 7.07 9.94
C PHE A 370 -8.19 7.77 11.25
N TYR A 371 -9.03 7.59 12.24
CA TYR A 371 -8.66 7.79 13.62
C TYR A 371 -7.78 6.64 14.07
N LYS A 372 -6.74 7.00 14.78
CA LYS A 372 -5.83 6.14 15.50
C LYS A 372 -5.92 6.47 16.99
N LYS A 373 -5.93 5.48 17.85
CA LYS A 373 -6.09 5.70 19.28
C LYS A 373 -4.74 5.92 19.96
#